data_c8256602e7cf91dbb99c40864b630c57
#
_entry.id   c8256602e7cf91dbb99c40864b630c57
#
_cell.length_a   1.000
_cell.length_b   1.000
_cell.length_c   1.000
_cell.angle_alpha   90.00
_cell.angle_beta   90.00
_cell.angle_gamma   90.00
#
_symmetry.space_group_name_H-M   'P 1'
#
loop_
_entity.id
_entity.type
_entity.pdbx_description
1 polymer ?
#
loop_
_entity_poly.entity_id
_entity_poly.type
_entity_poly.pdbx_seq_one_letter_code
_entity_poly.pdbx_strand_id
1 'polypeptide(L)' 'MDFKAAARTVLDEVGHPLHYTDITEMALEAGYLKSAGRTPHNTMRARLSVDVRDNPETLFVQTAPGVYGLKLGSRE' A
#
# COMPACT_ATOMS: atom_id res chain seq x y z
N MET A 1 7.08 3.53 9.87
CA MET A 1 6.56 4.26 8.70
C MET A 1 5.06 4.39 8.80
N ASP A 2 4.49 5.38 8.10
CA ASP A 2 3.04 5.41 8.02
C ASP A 2 2.56 4.36 7.01
N PHE A 3 1.24 4.20 6.91
CA PHE A 3 0.68 3.15 6.07
C PHE A 3 1.05 3.30 4.59
N LYS A 4 1.00 4.53 4.08
CA LYS A 4 1.31 4.73 2.66
C LYS A 4 2.79 4.52 2.37
N ALA A 5 3.66 4.97 3.25
CA ALA A 5 5.09 4.76 3.07
C ALA A 5 5.44 3.29 3.14
N ALA A 6 4.82 2.55 4.06
CA ALA A 6 5.03 1.12 4.17
C ALA A 6 4.55 0.40 2.91
N ALA A 7 3.38 0.78 2.41
CA ALA A 7 2.84 0.18 1.19
C ALA A 7 3.76 0.43 0.00
N ARG A 8 4.26 1.65 -0.14
CA ARG A 8 5.16 1.97 -1.23
C ARG A 8 6.42 1.12 -1.16
N THR A 9 6.98 0.98 0.03
CA THR A 9 8.20 0.20 0.22
C THR A 9 7.96 -1.27 -0.15
N VAL A 10 6.86 -1.86 0.33
CA VAL A 10 6.53 -3.25 0.01
C VAL A 10 6.34 -3.43 -1.50
N LEU A 11 5.56 -2.55 -2.12
CA LEU A 11 5.29 -2.67 -3.54
C LEU A 11 6.53 -2.47 -4.39
N ASP A 12 7.41 -1.59 -3.95
CA ASP A 12 8.67 -1.37 -4.67
C ASP A 12 9.56 -2.61 -4.58
N GLU A 13 9.62 -3.24 -3.41
CA GLU A 13 10.43 -4.44 -3.22
C GLU A 13 9.89 -5.63 -3.99
N VAL A 14 8.57 -5.78 -4.02
CA VAL A 14 7.92 -6.89 -4.70
C VAL A 14 7.92 -6.70 -6.22
N GLY A 15 7.71 -5.47 -6.67
CA GLY A 15 7.77 -5.13 -8.08
C GLY A 15 6.50 -5.41 -8.87
N HIS A 16 5.40 -5.72 -8.21
CA HIS A 16 4.11 -5.90 -8.88
C HIS A 16 2.98 -5.61 -7.91
N PRO A 17 1.74 -5.38 -8.42
CA PRO A 17 0.60 -5.11 -7.54
C PRO A 17 0.29 -6.27 -6.61
N LEU A 18 -0.25 -5.91 -5.44
CA LEU A 18 -0.66 -6.88 -4.43
C LEU A 18 -2.01 -6.49 -3.86
N HIS A 19 -2.73 -7.47 -3.35
CA HIS A 19 -3.94 -7.23 -2.59
C HIS A 19 -3.57 -6.49 -1.29
N TYR A 20 -4.44 -5.61 -0.81
CA TYR A 20 -4.11 -4.79 0.36
C TYR A 20 -3.81 -5.65 1.60
N THR A 21 -4.41 -6.81 1.71
CA THR A 21 -4.13 -7.70 2.84
C THR A 21 -2.69 -8.19 2.80
N ASP A 22 -2.20 -8.52 1.61
CA ASP A 22 -0.81 -8.97 1.45
C ASP A 22 0.17 -7.82 1.71
N ILE A 23 -0.16 -6.62 1.22
CA ILE A 23 0.67 -5.45 1.48
C ILE A 23 0.80 -5.24 2.98
N THR A 24 -0.32 -5.31 3.69
CA THR A 24 -0.34 -5.09 5.13
C THR A 24 0.49 -6.14 5.86
N GLU A 25 0.28 -7.41 5.52
CA GLU A 25 0.99 -8.48 6.20
C GLU A 25 2.48 -8.43 5.95
N MET A 26 2.87 -8.15 4.73
CA MET A 26 4.29 -8.02 4.41
C MET A 26 4.92 -6.83 5.12
N ALA A 27 4.19 -5.72 5.23
CA ALA A 27 4.68 -4.56 5.93
C ALA A 27 4.86 -4.82 7.43
N LEU A 28 3.91 -5.55 8.02
CA LEU A 28 4.03 -5.92 9.43
C LEU A 28 5.20 -6.87 9.66
N GLU A 29 5.33 -7.86 8.79
CA GLU A 29 6.38 -8.86 8.89
C GLU A 29 7.76 -8.25 8.75
N ALA A 30 7.89 -7.27 7.86
CA ALA A 30 9.16 -6.60 7.62
C ALA A 30 9.47 -5.53 8.66
N GLY A 31 8.53 -5.22 9.55
CA GLY A 31 8.73 -4.20 10.56
C GLY A 31 8.50 -2.79 10.06
N TYR A 32 7.96 -2.62 8.86
CA TYR A 32 7.64 -1.29 8.34
C TYR A 32 6.45 -0.68 9.04
N LEU A 33 5.51 -1.52 9.48
CA LEU A 33 4.40 -1.12 10.32
C LEU A 33 4.57 -1.76 11.68
N LYS A 34 4.44 -0.96 12.72
CA LYS A 34 4.39 -1.49 14.07
C LYS A 34 2.92 -1.75 14.40
N SER A 35 2.67 -2.33 15.57
CA SER A 35 1.31 -2.62 15.98
C SER A 35 0.39 -1.46 15.61
N ALA A 36 -0.47 -1.68 14.66
CA ALA A 36 -1.25 -0.61 14.05
C ALA A 36 -2.70 -0.65 14.48
N GLY A 37 -2.98 -1.16 15.66
CA GLY A 37 -4.31 -1.23 16.18
C GLY A 37 -5.01 -2.51 15.79
N ARG A 38 -6.33 -2.49 15.84
CA ARG A 38 -7.13 -3.71 15.72
C ARG A 38 -7.33 -4.17 14.29
N THR A 39 -7.34 -3.25 13.35
CA THR A 39 -7.71 -3.60 11.97
C THR A 39 -6.75 -2.95 11.00
N PRO A 40 -5.47 -3.38 11.02
CA PRO A 40 -4.48 -2.76 10.14
C PRO A 40 -4.82 -2.97 8.66
N HIS A 41 -5.44 -4.10 8.30
CA HIS A 41 -5.83 -4.33 6.92
C HIS A 41 -6.86 -3.30 6.46
N ASN A 42 -7.86 -3.02 7.29
CA ASN A 42 -8.88 -2.03 6.93
C ASN A 42 -8.29 -0.64 6.81
N THR A 43 -7.37 -0.30 7.70
CA THR A 43 -6.71 1.00 7.65
C THR A 43 -5.89 1.12 6.37
N MET A 44 -5.15 0.08 6.03
CA MET A 44 -4.36 0.09 4.80
C MET A 44 -5.26 0.28 3.58
N ARG A 45 -6.36 -0.47 3.51
CA ARG A 45 -7.29 -0.36 2.39
C ARG A 45 -7.84 1.07 2.28
N ALA A 46 -8.26 1.63 3.41
CA ALA A 46 -8.83 2.97 3.41
C ALA A 46 -7.81 4.01 2.97
N ARG A 47 -6.57 3.92 3.47
CA ARG A 47 -5.53 4.87 3.11
C ARG A 47 -5.21 4.81 1.63
N LEU A 48 -5.08 3.61 1.08
CA LEU A 48 -4.77 3.45 -0.34
C LEU A 48 -5.94 3.89 -1.21
N SER A 49 -7.17 3.51 -0.85
CA SER A 49 -8.35 3.90 -1.62
C SER A 49 -8.52 5.40 -1.69
N VAL A 50 -8.38 6.07 -0.56
CA VAL A 50 -8.54 7.53 -0.52
C VAL A 50 -7.42 8.21 -1.31
N ASP A 51 -6.19 7.71 -1.18
CA ASP A 51 -5.08 8.31 -1.89
C ASP A 51 -5.26 8.20 -3.40
N VAL A 52 -5.65 7.02 -3.87
CA VAL A 52 -5.87 6.79 -5.31
C VAL A 52 -7.01 7.66 -5.82
N ARG A 53 -8.07 7.80 -5.03
CA ARG A 53 -9.26 8.53 -5.46
C ARG A 53 -9.05 10.05 -5.42
N ASP A 54 -8.44 10.55 -4.35
CA ASP A 54 -8.46 11.98 -4.06
C ASP A 54 -7.13 12.70 -4.27
N ASN A 55 -6.02 11.98 -4.32
CA ASN A 55 -4.71 12.60 -4.43
C ASN A 55 -4.26 12.59 -5.89
N PRO A 56 -4.24 13.75 -6.57
CA PRO A 56 -3.81 13.77 -7.98
C PRO A 56 -2.35 13.40 -8.17
N GLU A 57 -1.55 13.41 -7.10
CA GLU A 57 -0.14 13.06 -7.19
C GLU A 57 0.14 11.70 -6.56
N THR A 58 -0.88 10.87 -6.43
CA THR A 58 -0.70 9.54 -5.85
C THR A 58 0.32 8.73 -6.65
N LEU A 59 1.11 7.96 -5.93
CA LEU A 59 2.04 7.01 -6.55
C LEU A 59 1.40 5.65 -6.75
N PHE A 60 0.18 5.46 -6.26
CA PHE A 60 -0.49 4.18 -6.30
C PHE A 60 -1.53 4.11 -7.40
N VAL A 61 -1.82 2.89 -7.84
CA VAL A 61 -2.88 2.64 -8.80
C VAL A 61 -3.61 1.40 -8.35
N GLN A 62 -4.94 1.42 -8.51
CA GLN A 62 -5.75 0.25 -8.21
C GLN A 62 -5.97 -0.52 -9.51
N THR A 63 -5.46 -1.74 -9.57
CA THR A 63 -5.52 -2.55 -10.78
C THR A 63 -6.69 -3.52 -10.79
N ALA A 64 -7.26 -3.79 -9.62
CA ALA A 64 -8.41 -4.67 -9.48
C ALA A 64 -9.03 -4.37 -8.10
N PRO A 65 -10.23 -4.88 -7.81
CA PRO A 65 -10.82 -4.64 -6.49
C PRO A 65 -9.88 -5.09 -5.39
N GLY A 66 -9.51 -4.16 -4.54
CA GLY A 66 -8.61 -4.43 -3.41
C GLY A 66 -7.15 -4.61 -3.77
N VAL A 67 -6.77 -4.51 -5.03
CA VAL A 67 -5.40 -4.72 -5.49
C VAL A 67 -4.77 -3.39 -5.87
N TYR A 68 -3.61 -3.11 -5.29
CA TYR A 68 -2.92 -1.84 -5.50
C TYR A 68 -1.48 -2.06 -5.91
N GLY A 69 -0.99 -1.17 -6.73
CA GLY A 69 0.39 -1.20 -7.18
C GLY A 69 0.95 0.21 -7.29
N LEU A 70 2.18 0.32 -7.75
CA LEU A 70 2.81 1.60 -8.02
C LEU A 70 2.60 1.97 -9.49
N LYS A 71 2.45 3.26 -9.74
CA LYS A 71 2.32 3.74 -11.11
C LYS A 71 3.61 3.49 -11.87
N LEU A 72 3.47 3.28 -13.16
CA LEU A 72 4.62 3.15 -14.03
C LEU A 72 5.48 4.42 -13.94
N GLY A 73 6.78 4.23 -13.89
CA GLY A 73 7.71 5.34 -13.81
C GLY A 73 8.04 5.76 -12.39
N SER A 74 7.29 5.31 -11.41
CA SER A 74 7.54 5.70 -10.03
C SER A 74 8.80 5.06 -9.47
N ARG A 75 9.34 4.09 -10.17
CA ARG A 75 10.57 3.39 -9.75
C ARG A 75 11.83 3.96 -10.38
N GLU A 76 11.69 4.94 -11.20
CA GLU A 76 12.81 5.54 -11.91
C GLU A 76 13.87 6.15 -10.95
#